data_65ed62304523cbe1fa8ee4898d9dbb4e
#
_entry.id   65ed62304523cbe1fa8ee4898d9dbb4e
#
_cell.length_a   1.000
_cell.length_b   1.000
_cell.length_c   1.000
_cell.angle_alpha   90.00
_cell.angle_beta   90.00
_cell.angle_gamma   90.00
#
_symmetry.space_group_name_H-M   'P 1'
#
loop_
_entity.id
_entity.type
_entity.pdbx_description
1 polymer ?
#
loop_
_entity_poly.entity_id
_entity_poly.type
_entity_poly.pdbx_seq_one_letter_code
_entity_poly.pdbx_strand_id
1 'polypeptide(L)'
;HDQKVAILNEQYEKMQIYLGRYFKMFHRIVKTLNEYYDDYNDFDVKRYTKYIGTLRTQISPAEFQVILFNSLYIKRGFGLGIQLIGSGFFGDDFDFETNQHFETSINEQWFLSLSTVDSDNSIKRQKLSEYIKELGSVEYKKIANFESLYKLFNETKL
;
A
#
# COMPACT_ATOMS: atom_id res chain seq x y z
N HIS A 1 -7.62 -17.48 -6.87
CA HIS A 1 -7.12 -16.43 -5.95
C HIS A 1 -6.15 -17.04 -4.92
N ASP A 2 -6.58 -18.00 -4.11
CA ASP A 2 -5.79 -18.60 -3.03
C ASP A 2 -4.50 -19.28 -3.51
N GLN A 3 -4.56 -19.94 -4.66
CA GLN A 3 -3.37 -20.58 -5.25
C GLN A 3 -2.31 -19.54 -5.69
N LYS A 4 -2.73 -18.40 -6.29
CA LYS A 4 -1.84 -17.30 -6.65
C LYS A 4 -1.17 -16.71 -5.40
N VAL A 5 -1.94 -16.49 -4.34
CA VAL A 5 -1.44 -15.97 -3.06
C VAL A 5 -0.44 -16.93 -2.41
N ALA A 6 -0.72 -18.23 -2.43
CA ALA A 6 0.19 -19.26 -1.89
C ALA A 6 1.54 -19.27 -2.62
N ILE A 7 1.52 -19.23 -3.96
CA ILE A 7 2.72 -19.19 -4.79
C ILE A 7 3.52 -17.91 -4.52
N LEU A 8 2.85 -16.76 -4.44
CA LEU A 8 3.50 -15.49 -4.16
C LEU A 8 4.17 -15.48 -2.78
N ASN A 9 3.51 -16.01 -1.75
CA ASN A 9 4.08 -16.11 -0.42
C ASN A 9 5.33 -17.02 -0.40
N GLU A 10 5.28 -18.17 -1.07
CA GLU A 10 6.43 -19.07 -1.17
C GLU A 10 7.63 -18.42 -1.86
N GLN A 11 7.39 -17.75 -2.99
CA GLN A 11 8.45 -17.04 -3.71
C GLN A 11 9.00 -15.87 -2.89
N TYR A 12 8.12 -15.15 -2.22
CA TYR A 12 8.51 -14.02 -1.37
C TYR A 12 9.39 -14.45 -0.20
N GLU A 13 9.09 -15.54 0.48
CA GLU A 13 9.93 -16.08 1.55
C GLU A 13 11.35 -16.41 1.05
N LYS A 14 11.47 -16.97 -0.15
CA LYS A 14 12.78 -17.25 -0.77
C LYS A 14 13.56 -15.97 -1.12
N MET A 15 12.85 -14.91 -1.52
CA MET A 15 13.47 -13.64 -1.95
C MET A 15 13.61 -12.61 -0.83
N GLN A 16 13.10 -12.89 0.36
CA GLN A 16 13.04 -11.93 1.46
C GLN A 16 14.41 -11.38 1.88
N ILE A 17 15.44 -12.18 1.80
CA ILE A 17 16.83 -11.76 2.14
C ILE A 17 17.25 -10.58 1.25
N TYR A 18 16.83 -10.58 0.00
CA TYR A 18 17.19 -9.55 -0.99
C TYR A 18 16.20 -8.38 -1.00
N LEU A 19 14.91 -8.66 -0.98
CA LEU A 19 13.85 -7.66 -1.14
C LEU A 19 13.44 -7.00 0.17
N GLY A 20 13.69 -7.62 1.31
CA GLY A 20 13.23 -7.12 2.61
C GLY A 20 13.78 -5.74 2.96
N ARG A 21 15.05 -5.47 2.64
CA ARG A 21 15.68 -4.14 2.84
C ARG A 21 15.10 -3.10 1.90
N TYR A 22 14.86 -3.48 0.64
CA TYR A 22 14.24 -2.63 -0.36
C TYR A 22 12.85 -2.15 0.09
N PHE A 23 11.98 -3.07 0.49
CA PHE A 23 10.64 -2.72 0.95
C PHE A 23 10.63 -1.91 2.24
N LYS A 24 11.55 -2.19 3.17
CA LYS A 24 11.69 -1.38 4.39
C LYS A 24 12.09 0.07 4.08
N MET A 25 13.04 0.24 3.18
CA MET A 25 13.47 1.58 2.74
C MET A 25 12.33 2.31 2.05
N PHE A 26 11.68 1.64 1.12
CA PHE A 26 10.54 2.18 0.37
C PHE A 26 9.38 2.58 1.29
N HIS A 27 9.00 1.69 2.21
CA HIS A 27 8.00 1.97 3.25
C HIS A 27 8.36 3.23 4.05
N ARG A 28 9.62 3.35 4.48
CA ARG A 28 10.07 4.51 5.26
C ARG A 28 9.97 5.80 4.47
N ILE A 29 10.34 5.80 3.19
CA ILE A 29 10.24 6.98 2.32
C ILE A 29 8.79 7.43 2.19
N VAL A 30 7.89 6.52 1.82
CA VAL A 30 6.47 6.84 1.65
C VAL A 30 5.84 7.30 2.97
N LYS A 31 6.14 6.62 4.08
CA LYS A 31 5.67 7.00 5.41
C LYS A 31 6.11 8.42 5.78
N THR A 32 7.39 8.75 5.58
CA THR A 32 7.91 10.09 5.88
C THR A 32 7.20 11.17 5.04
N LEU A 33 6.99 10.92 3.75
CA LEU A 33 6.23 11.83 2.90
C LEU A 33 4.78 12.03 3.38
N ASN A 34 4.13 10.94 3.80
CA ASN A 34 2.77 11.00 4.33
C ASN A 34 2.70 11.77 5.65
N GLU A 35 3.65 11.57 6.56
CA GLU A 35 3.73 12.30 7.83
C GLU A 35 3.90 13.81 7.57
N TYR A 36 4.75 14.20 6.65
CA TYR A 36 4.85 15.59 6.24
C TYR A 36 3.54 16.14 5.65
N TYR A 37 2.85 15.37 4.86
CA TYR A 37 1.56 15.75 4.27
C TYR A 37 0.46 15.90 5.32
N ASP A 38 0.42 14.99 6.30
CA ASP A 38 -0.63 14.94 7.32
C ASP A 38 -0.42 15.99 8.42
N ASP A 39 0.84 16.29 8.79
CA ASP A 39 1.19 17.16 9.92
C ASP A 39 1.21 18.66 9.57
N TYR A 40 1.46 19.00 8.31
CA TYR A 40 1.57 20.40 7.89
C TYR A 40 0.32 20.81 7.11
N ASN A 41 -0.53 21.64 7.73
CA ASN A 41 -1.71 22.23 7.12
C ASN A 41 -1.41 23.05 5.84
N ASP A 42 -0.17 23.50 5.67
CA ASP A 42 0.33 24.22 4.51
C ASP A 42 1.09 23.31 3.52
N PHE A 43 1.09 21.99 3.76
CA PHE A 43 1.76 21.09 2.83
C PHE A 43 0.97 21.00 1.55
N ASP A 44 1.46 21.72 0.55
CA ASP A 44 0.85 21.79 -0.76
C ASP A 44 0.74 20.38 -1.38
N VAL A 45 -0.50 19.94 -1.62
CA VAL A 45 -0.82 18.68 -2.36
C VAL A 45 0.04 18.59 -3.62
N LYS A 46 0.26 19.70 -4.29
CA LYS A 46 1.11 19.82 -5.47
C LYS A 46 2.55 19.39 -5.22
N ARG A 47 3.11 19.80 -4.08
CA ARG A 47 4.47 19.42 -3.68
C ARG A 47 4.56 17.93 -3.32
N TYR A 48 3.58 17.42 -2.57
CA TYR A 48 3.49 16.00 -2.25
C TYR A 48 3.41 15.14 -3.50
N THR A 49 2.49 15.47 -4.42
CA THR A 49 2.32 14.78 -5.70
C THR A 49 3.60 14.81 -6.53
N LYS A 50 4.35 15.92 -6.50
CA LYS A 50 5.64 16.05 -7.18
C LYS A 50 6.68 15.08 -6.59
N TYR A 51 6.76 14.95 -5.27
CA TYR A 51 7.70 14.02 -4.64
C TYR A 51 7.36 12.56 -4.91
N ILE A 52 6.09 12.20 -4.80
CA ILE A 52 5.61 10.86 -5.17
C ILE A 52 5.87 10.60 -6.67
N GLY A 53 5.61 11.57 -7.53
CA GLY A 53 5.92 11.48 -8.96
C GLY A 53 7.41 11.24 -9.22
N THR A 54 8.29 11.94 -8.52
CA THR A 54 9.74 11.74 -8.61
C THR A 54 10.12 10.31 -8.17
N LEU A 55 9.56 9.82 -7.07
CA LEU A 55 9.78 8.45 -6.62
C LEU A 55 9.34 7.43 -7.68
N ARG A 56 8.17 7.65 -8.29
CA ARG A 56 7.64 6.78 -9.36
C ARG A 56 8.58 6.67 -10.56
N THR A 57 9.24 7.73 -10.95
CA THR A 57 10.16 7.71 -12.10
C THR A 57 11.38 6.83 -11.89
N GLN A 58 11.68 6.45 -10.66
CA GLN A 58 12.78 5.55 -10.30
C GLN A 58 12.36 4.07 -10.27
N ILE A 59 11.08 3.79 -10.45
CA ILE A 59 10.48 2.46 -10.29
C ILE A 59 10.15 1.90 -11.67
N SER A 60 10.65 0.70 -11.99
CA SER A 60 10.30 -0.01 -13.22
C SER A 60 8.89 -0.61 -13.13
N PRO A 61 8.24 -0.92 -14.27
CA PRO A 61 6.94 -1.59 -14.28
C PRO A 61 6.90 -2.89 -13.48
N ALA A 62 7.98 -3.70 -13.55
CA ALA A 62 8.08 -4.93 -12.76
C ALA A 62 8.13 -4.65 -11.25
N GLU A 63 8.85 -3.60 -10.83
CA GLU A 63 8.90 -3.19 -9.42
C GLU A 63 7.55 -2.67 -8.93
N PHE A 64 6.79 -1.92 -9.75
CA PHE A 64 5.41 -1.54 -9.40
C PHE A 64 4.54 -2.76 -9.07
N GLN A 65 4.63 -3.79 -9.90
CA GLN A 65 3.87 -5.02 -9.69
C GLN A 65 4.30 -5.74 -8.40
N VAL A 66 5.60 -5.82 -8.16
CA VAL A 66 6.16 -6.45 -6.95
C VAL A 66 5.75 -5.66 -5.69
N ILE A 67 5.78 -4.33 -5.73
CA ILE A 67 5.32 -3.46 -4.65
C ILE A 67 3.82 -3.68 -4.37
N LEU A 68 2.99 -3.73 -5.41
CA LEU A 68 1.56 -3.99 -5.29
C LEU A 68 1.29 -5.34 -4.62
N PHE A 69 1.91 -6.40 -5.11
CA PHE A 69 1.72 -7.74 -4.56
C PHE A 69 2.24 -7.88 -3.14
N ASN A 70 3.41 -7.31 -2.83
CA ASN A 70 3.92 -7.25 -1.47
C ASN A 70 2.94 -6.56 -0.53
N SER A 71 2.39 -5.42 -0.95
CA SER A 71 1.49 -4.62 -0.12
C SER A 71 0.16 -5.32 0.17
N LEU A 72 -0.39 -6.04 -0.80
CA LEU A 72 -1.71 -6.68 -0.69
C LEU A 72 -1.68 -8.06 -0.06
N TYR A 73 -0.75 -8.90 -0.48
CA TYR A 73 -0.82 -10.33 -0.24
C TYR A 73 0.19 -10.84 0.78
N ILE A 74 1.23 -10.07 1.06
CA ILE A 74 2.28 -10.48 1.99
C ILE A 74 2.03 -9.88 3.37
N LYS A 75 1.99 -10.72 4.41
CA LYS A 75 1.73 -10.25 5.77
C LYS A 75 2.69 -9.14 6.20
N ARG A 76 3.98 -9.29 5.93
CA ARG A 76 5.01 -8.30 6.26
C ARG A 76 4.92 -7.02 5.42
N GLY A 77 4.18 -7.07 4.30
CA GLY A 77 3.99 -5.95 3.37
C GLY A 77 2.78 -5.08 3.67
N PHE A 78 1.85 -5.49 4.52
CA PHE A 78 0.61 -4.74 4.72
C PHE A 78 0.86 -3.34 5.33
N GLY A 79 1.93 -3.15 6.09
CA GLY A 79 2.34 -1.82 6.57
C GLY A 79 2.66 -0.85 5.42
N LEU A 80 3.31 -1.33 4.37
CA LEU A 80 3.49 -0.56 3.13
C LEU A 80 2.15 -0.32 2.45
N GLY A 81 1.27 -1.33 2.39
CA GLY A 81 -0.09 -1.19 1.86
C GLY A 81 -0.86 -0.03 2.51
N ILE A 82 -0.80 0.09 3.83
CA ILE A 82 -1.39 1.21 4.57
C ILE A 82 -0.81 2.55 4.10
N GLN A 83 0.51 2.66 3.96
CA GLN A 83 1.15 3.91 3.54
C GLN A 83 0.85 4.30 2.09
N LEU A 84 0.50 3.34 1.24
CA LEU A 84 0.15 3.61 -0.16
C LEU A 84 -1.29 4.14 -0.33
N ILE A 85 -2.15 4.02 0.70
CA ILE A 85 -3.50 4.61 0.68
C ILE A 85 -3.39 6.14 0.57
N GLY A 86 -4.06 6.73 -0.43
CA GLY A 86 -4.07 8.17 -0.68
C GLY A 86 -2.72 8.75 -1.12
N SER A 87 -1.74 7.93 -1.48
CA SER A 87 -0.41 8.40 -1.86
C SER A 87 -0.28 8.86 -3.31
N GLY A 88 -1.16 8.39 -4.19
CA GLY A 88 -1.02 8.59 -5.65
C GLY A 88 0.16 7.83 -6.27
N PHE A 89 0.75 6.89 -5.52
CA PHE A 89 1.95 6.17 -6.00
C PHE A 89 1.69 5.37 -7.27
N PHE A 90 0.52 4.75 -7.39
CA PHE A 90 0.16 4.00 -8.60
C PHE A 90 -0.41 4.88 -9.73
N GLY A 91 -0.59 6.19 -9.52
CA GLY A 91 -1.14 7.16 -10.45
C GLY A 91 -2.49 7.71 -10.01
N ASP A 92 -2.86 8.88 -10.54
CA ASP A 92 -4.11 9.54 -10.20
C ASP A 92 -5.25 9.15 -11.16
N ASP A 93 -4.91 8.90 -12.43
CA ASP A 93 -5.83 8.48 -13.46
C ASP A 93 -5.72 6.98 -13.66
N PHE A 94 -6.51 6.24 -12.88
CA PHE A 94 -6.63 4.81 -13.08
C PHE A 94 -7.56 4.48 -14.22
N ASP A 95 -7.08 4.65 -15.41
CA ASP A 95 -7.55 3.87 -16.53
C ASP A 95 -6.83 2.51 -16.54
N PHE A 96 -7.41 1.56 -15.80
CA PHE A 96 -6.86 0.20 -15.69
C PHE A 96 -6.80 -0.52 -17.02
N GLU A 97 -7.63 -0.13 -17.98
CA GLU A 97 -7.66 -0.72 -19.31
C GLU A 97 -6.47 -0.25 -20.14
N THR A 98 -5.99 0.97 -19.90
CA THR A 98 -4.85 1.56 -20.63
C THR A 98 -3.54 1.52 -19.86
N ASN A 99 -3.55 1.09 -18.61
CA ASN A 99 -2.32 1.00 -17.83
C ASN A 99 -1.41 -0.12 -18.37
N GLN A 100 -0.49 0.27 -19.26
CA GLN A 100 0.45 -0.64 -19.93
C GLN A 100 1.55 -1.18 -19.00
N HIS A 101 1.60 -0.73 -17.74
CA HIS A 101 2.70 -1.07 -16.85
C HIS A 101 2.54 -2.44 -16.21
N PHE A 102 1.30 -2.89 -15.99
CA PHE A 102 1.03 -4.25 -15.47
C PHE A 102 -0.46 -4.63 -15.61
N GLU A 103 -0.70 -5.91 -15.79
CA GLU A 103 -2.06 -6.46 -15.76
C GLU A 103 -2.56 -6.53 -14.32
N THR A 104 -3.67 -5.85 -14.05
CA THR A 104 -4.36 -5.92 -12.77
C THR A 104 -5.62 -6.76 -12.90
N SER A 105 -5.86 -7.60 -11.90
CA SER A 105 -7.14 -8.28 -11.76
C SER A 105 -8.17 -7.36 -11.10
N ILE A 106 -9.46 -7.66 -11.25
CA ILE A 106 -10.54 -6.99 -10.53
C ILE A 106 -10.30 -6.97 -9.02
N ASN A 107 -9.64 -8.00 -8.50
CA ASN A 107 -9.32 -8.10 -7.07
C ASN A 107 -8.33 -7.04 -6.57
N GLU A 108 -7.51 -6.48 -7.44
CA GLU A 108 -6.52 -5.46 -7.08
C GLU A 108 -7.05 -4.03 -7.32
N GLN A 109 -8.06 -3.85 -8.17
CA GLN A 109 -8.60 -2.53 -8.54
C GLN A 109 -9.14 -1.75 -7.33
N TRP A 110 -9.77 -2.41 -6.37
CA TRP A 110 -10.25 -1.76 -5.16
C TRP A 110 -9.11 -1.14 -4.33
N PHE A 111 -7.96 -1.80 -4.23
CA PHE A 111 -6.81 -1.27 -3.53
C PHE A 111 -6.19 -0.09 -4.29
N LEU A 112 -6.12 -0.21 -5.59
CA LEU A 112 -5.61 0.87 -6.43
C LEU A 112 -6.48 2.12 -6.31
N SER A 113 -7.80 1.99 -6.23
CA SER A 113 -8.71 3.12 -5.98
C SER A 113 -8.48 3.78 -4.62
N LEU A 114 -8.09 3.03 -3.59
CA LEU A 114 -7.68 3.60 -2.29
C LEU A 114 -6.35 4.35 -2.37
N SER A 115 -5.49 4.03 -3.33
CA SER A 115 -4.17 4.66 -3.46
C SER A 115 -4.22 6.05 -4.09
N THR A 116 -5.33 6.47 -4.71
CA THR A 116 -5.47 7.80 -5.32
C THR A 116 -5.35 8.91 -4.28
N VAL A 117 -4.82 10.06 -4.70
CA VAL A 117 -4.70 11.25 -3.84
C VAL A 117 -6.09 11.83 -3.60
N ASP A 118 -6.59 11.61 -2.39
CA ASP A 118 -7.90 12.05 -1.94
C ASP A 118 -7.87 12.27 -0.42
N SER A 119 -8.52 13.30 0.07
CA SER A 119 -8.64 13.62 1.50
C SER A 119 -9.26 12.46 2.28
N ASP A 120 -10.31 11.82 1.74
CA ASP A 120 -10.95 10.68 2.38
C ASP A 120 -10.03 9.47 2.48
N ASN A 121 -9.19 9.23 1.48
CA ASN A 121 -8.18 8.19 1.50
C ASN A 121 -7.09 8.50 2.52
N SER A 122 -6.63 9.74 2.62
CA SER A 122 -5.69 10.17 3.66
C SER A 122 -6.23 9.94 5.07
N ILE A 123 -7.49 10.27 5.31
CA ILE A 123 -8.17 10.01 6.59
C ILE A 123 -8.28 8.50 6.86
N LYS A 124 -8.61 7.70 5.86
CA LYS A 124 -8.63 6.22 6.00
C LYS A 124 -7.27 5.65 6.36
N ARG A 125 -6.20 6.15 5.73
CA ARG A 125 -4.82 5.76 6.06
C ARG A 125 -4.51 6.04 7.53
N GLN A 126 -4.79 7.23 8.02
CA GLN A 126 -4.55 7.62 9.41
C GLN A 126 -5.33 6.72 10.38
N LYS A 127 -6.63 6.56 10.16
CA LYS A 127 -7.49 5.69 10.98
C LYS A 127 -7.03 4.24 10.98
N LEU A 128 -6.60 3.71 9.84
CA LEU A 128 -6.10 2.34 9.74
C LEU A 128 -4.75 2.18 10.46
N SER A 129 -3.89 3.21 10.39
CA SER A 129 -2.62 3.24 11.11
C SER A 129 -2.82 3.27 12.64
N GLU A 130 -3.80 4.01 13.12
CA GLU A 130 -4.20 4.03 14.55
C GLU A 130 -4.78 2.70 14.98
N TYR A 131 -5.70 2.15 14.20
CA TYR A 131 -6.32 0.86 14.45
C TYR A 131 -5.29 -0.25 14.66
N ILE A 132 -4.26 -0.33 13.81
CA ILE A 132 -3.19 -1.31 13.96
C ILE A 132 -2.42 -1.16 15.27
N LYS A 133 -2.20 0.06 15.73
CA LYS A 133 -1.51 0.31 17.01
C LYS A 133 -2.32 -0.14 18.23
N GLU A 134 -3.64 -0.09 18.11
CA GLU A 134 -4.59 -0.46 19.18
C GLU A 134 -4.91 -1.97 19.19
N LEU A 135 -4.60 -2.70 18.12
CA LEU A 135 -4.85 -4.13 18.03
C LEU A 135 -4.05 -4.91 19.07
N GLY A 136 -4.74 -5.79 19.78
CA GLY A 136 -4.11 -6.78 20.64
C GLY A 136 -3.28 -7.80 19.85
N SER A 137 -2.35 -8.46 20.51
CA SER A 137 -1.44 -9.43 19.87
C SER A 137 -2.18 -10.63 19.26
N VAL A 138 -3.32 -11.00 19.80
CA VAL A 138 -4.15 -12.12 19.32
C VAL A 138 -4.83 -11.75 18.00
N GLU A 139 -5.43 -10.56 17.92
CA GLU A 139 -6.08 -10.04 16.72
C GLU A 139 -5.06 -9.79 15.63
N TYR A 140 -3.92 -9.20 15.97
CA TYR A 140 -2.83 -8.97 15.02
C TYR A 140 -2.34 -10.26 14.37
N LYS A 141 -2.25 -11.37 15.12
CA LYS A 141 -1.84 -12.66 14.58
C LYS A 141 -2.82 -13.23 13.55
N LYS A 142 -4.11 -12.88 13.63
CA LYS A 142 -5.15 -13.31 12.69
C LYS A 142 -5.08 -12.60 11.34
N ILE A 143 -4.41 -11.46 11.26
CA ILE A 143 -4.24 -10.71 10.02
C ILE A 143 -3.25 -11.46 9.12
N ALA A 144 -3.72 -11.94 7.99
CA ALA A 144 -2.89 -12.67 7.01
C ALA A 144 -2.22 -11.73 5.99
N ASN A 145 -2.94 -10.67 5.58
CA ASN A 145 -2.53 -9.72 4.55
C ASN A 145 -3.33 -8.41 4.67
N PHE A 146 -3.12 -7.47 3.76
CA PHE A 146 -3.82 -6.19 3.77
C PHE A 146 -5.35 -6.34 3.60
N GLU A 147 -5.80 -7.26 2.75
CA GLU A 147 -7.23 -7.49 2.53
C GLU A 147 -7.94 -7.93 3.81
N SER A 148 -7.36 -8.88 4.55
CA SER A 148 -7.92 -9.35 5.83
C SER A 148 -7.90 -8.25 6.90
N LEU A 149 -6.87 -7.41 6.92
CA LEU A 149 -6.79 -6.23 7.78
C LEU A 149 -7.92 -5.24 7.46
N TYR A 150 -8.07 -4.89 6.19
CA TYR A 150 -9.06 -3.90 5.76
C TYR A 150 -10.49 -4.36 6.02
N LYS A 151 -10.75 -5.65 5.82
CA LYS A 151 -12.03 -6.28 6.16
C LYS A 151 -12.32 -6.17 7.67
N LEU A 152 -11.37 -6.57 8.50
CA LEU A 152 -11.50 -6.50 9.97
C LEU A 152 -11.74 -5.05 10.44
N PHE A 153 -11.03 -4.09 9.88
CA PHE A 153 -11.19 -2.67 10.19
C PHE A 153 -12.61 -2.16 9.85
N ASN A 154 -13.18 -2.57 8.73
CA ASN A 154 -14.52 -2.16 8.34
C ASN A 154 -15.60 -2.85 9.19
N GLU A 155 -15.41 -4.10 9.61
CA GLU A 155 -16.34 -4.83 10.48
C GLU A 155 -16.39 -4.25 11.89
N THR A 156 -15.29 -3.69 12.39
CA THR A 156 -15.26 -3.08 13.75
C THR A 156 -15.90 -1.70 13.81
N LYS A 157 -16.22 -1.08 12.67
CA LYS A 157 -16.93 0.22 12.61
C LYS A 157 -18.45 0.09 12.57
N LEU A 158 -18.95 -1.12 12.48
CA LEU A 158 -20.38 -1.40 12.57
C LEU A 158 -20.78 -1.69 14.02
#